data_e5573321cd53a4ecab861e874ac763ad
#
_entry.id   e5573321cd53a4ecab861e874ac763ad
#
_cell.length_a   1.000
_cell.length_b   1.000
_cell.length_c   1.000
_cell.angle_alpha   90.00
_cell.angle_beta   90.00
_cell.angle_gamma   90.00
#
_symmetry.space_group_name_H-M   'P 1'
#
loop_
_entity.id
_entity.type
_entity.pdbx_description
1 polymer ?
#
loop_
_entity_poly.entity_id
_entity_poly.type
_entity_poly.pdbx_seq_one_letter_code
_entity_poly.pdbx_strand_id
1 'polypeptide(L)'
;MGYLLGIKKGNYMRIVFSIILNGLHHLLHNDQYKFILNNCDKWIVVEGASQPNGSTAWCKKFPDEYHKNGGSIDGTREFLQELSLLEDKLVYIPSDGFWQSKDVQVNRAIEEVKKITDKCFLWEFDIDEQWTTEAMAQAEKELSERNLKTGKFRADCYVGKNLMAVGEWGESYTGGYNRLWNWEGERFARHEPPLLEGILDERSAVLTPRFKHYNYYFEKDVKFKDLWYSGHEQIHHRWKLINQLPKEQFPIHISSLITGGWGRTNSGIIWKD
;
A
#
# COMPACT_ATOMS: atom_id res chain seq x y z
N MET A 1 -35.23 -17.96 -28.01
CA MET A 1 -34.40 -17.11 -28.85
C MET A 1 -33.85 -15.98 -27.96
N GLY A 2 -32.77 -16.28 -27.25
CA GLY A 2 -32.17 -15.38 -26.24
C GLY A 2 -30.97 -14.70 -26.81
N TYR A 3 -31.04 -13.38 -26.91
CA TYR A 3 -29.90 -12.54 -27.29
C TYR A 3 -28.92 -12.49 -26.11
N LEU A 4 -27.85 -13.25 -26.18
CA LEU A 4 -26.64 -13.01 -25.42
C LEU A 4 -26.02 -11.71 -25.94
N LEU A 5 -26.30 -10.61 -25.26
CA LEU A 5 -25.51 -9.37 -25.43
C LEU A 5 -24.08 -9.68 -25.01
N GLY A 6 -23.24 -9.95 -26.00
CA GLY A 6 -21.80 -10.02 -25.83
C GLY A 6 -21.31 -8.63 -25.39
N ILE A 7 -21.06 -8.48 -24.10
CA ILE A 7 -20.31 -7.35 -23.56
C ILE A 7 -18.92 -7.45 -24.19
N LYS A 8 -18.63 -6.62 -25.17
CA LYS A 8 -17.26 -6.40 -25.65
C LYS A 8 -16.45 -6.03 -24.39
N LYS A 9 -15.52 -6.90 -23.97
CA LYS A 9 -14.47 -6.58 -23.00
C LYS A 9 -13.69 -5.40 -23.58
N GLY A 10 -14.06 -4.17 -23.26
CA GLY A 10 -13.16 -3.05 -23.39
C GLY A 10 -11.98 -3.36 -22.48
N ASN A 11 -10.78 -3.43 -23.04
CA ASN A 11 -9.57 -3.52 -22.24
C ASN A 11 -9.48 -2.24 -21.41
N TYR A 12 -9.92 -2.31 -20.14
CA TYR A 12 -9.65 -1.25 -19.19
C TYR A 12 -8.15 -1.18 -18.97
N MET A 13 -7.59 0.03 -19.04
CA MET A 13 -6.21 0.25 -18.64
C MET A 13 -6.05 -0.10 -17.17
N ARG A 14 -4.90 -0.67 -16.85
CA ARG A 14 -4.47 -0.85 -15.46
C ARG A 14 -3.50 0.26 -15.10
N ILE A 15 -3.91 1.16 -14.24
CA ILE A 15 -3.07 2.24 -13.73
C ILE A 15 -2.74 1.93 -12.27
N VAL A 16 -1.46 1.91 -11.95
CA VAL A 16 -0.96 1.78 -10.59
C VAL A 16 -0.50 3.15 -10.10
N PHE A 17 -0.78 3.51 -8.85
CA PHE A 17 -0.12 4.63 -8.21
C PHE A 17 0.51 4.20 -6.87
N SER A 18 1.57 4.90 -6.49
CA SER A 18 2.30 4.70 -5.25
C SER A 18 2.70 6.03 -4.64
N ILE A 19 2.63 6.11 -3.30
CA ILE A 19 3.21 7.22 -2.53
C ILE A 19 4.46 6.70 -1.85
N ILE A 20 5.61 7.32 -2.09
CA ILE A 20 6.91 6.78 -1.66
C ILE A 20 7.73 7.81 -0.89
N LEU A 21 8.28 7.39 0.25
CA LEU A 21 9.38 8.07 0.95
C LEU A 21 10.37 7.02 1.44
N ASN A 22 11.66 7.15 1.08
CA ASN A 22 12.75 6.25 1.49
C ASN A 22 12.47 4.77 1.22
N GLY A 23 11.98 4.46 0.02
CA GLY A 23 11.50 3.12 -0.33
C GLY A 23 12.41 2.31 -1.24
N LEU A 24 13.66 2.73 -1.49
CA LEU A 24 14.55 2.06 -2.44
C LEU A 24 14.70 0.56 -2.16
N HIS A 25 14.82 0.18 -0.89
CA HIS A 25 14.97 -1.22 -0.50
C HIS A 25 13.76 -2.09 -0.84
N HIS A 26 12.54 -1.53 -0.76
CA HIS A 26 11.33 -2.22 -1.18
C HIS A 26 11.25 -2.29 -2.70
N LEU A 27 11.58 -1.21 -3.40
CA LEU A 27 11.61 -1.20 -4.86
C LEU A 27 12.54 -2.27 -5.43
N LEU A 28 13.68 -2.49 -4.76
CA LEU A 28 14.66 -3.51 -5.17
C LEU A 28 14.35 -4.90 -4.60
N HIS A 29 13.56 -5.02 -3.54
CA HIS A 29 13.21 -6.30 -2.94
C HIS A 29 12.37 -7.14 -3.91
N ASN A 30 12.88 -8.31 -4.27
CA ASN A 30 12.25 -9.22 -5.23
C ASN A 30 11.89 -8.54 -6.57
N ASP A 31 12.68 -7.56 -7.02
CA ASP A 31 12.45 -6.80 -8.24
C ASP A 31 11.06 -6.13 -8.31
N GLN A 32 10.55 -5.61 -7.18
CA GLN A 32 9.20 -5.07 -7.05
C GLN A 32 8.88 -4.02 -8.14
N TYR A 33 9.81 -3.10 -8.43
CA TYR A 33 9.61 -2.09 -9.48
C TYR A 33 9.38 -2.71 -10.87
N LYS A 34 10.12 -3.80 -11.20
CA LYS A 34 9.93 -4.53 -12.46
C LYS A 34 8.56 -5.22 -12.49
N PHE A 35 8.16 -5.82 -11.35
CA PHE A 35 6.85 -6.42 -11.24
C PHE A 35 5.74 -5.40 -11.55
N ILE A 36 5.80 -4.20 -10.96
CA ILE A 36 4.80 -3.15 -11.19
C ILE A 36 4.78 -2.75 -12.67
N LEU A 37 5.94 -2.41 -13.25
CA LEU A 37 6.05 -2.00 -14.65
C LEU A 37 5.56 -3.07 -15.64
N ASN A 38 5.80 -4.34 -15.35
CA ASN A 38 5.34 -5.44 -16.18
C ASN A 38 3.82 -5.71 -16.07
N ASN A 39 3.20 -5.25 -15.00
CA ASN A 39 1.79 -5.52 -14.70
C ASN A 39 0.89 -4.29 -14.73
N CYS A 40 1.34 -3.16 -15.27
CA CYS A 40 0.52 -1.96 -15.47
C CYS A 40 0.71 -1.36 -16.86
N ASP A 41 -0.24 -0.55 -17.29
CA ASP A 41 -0.11 0.31 -18.47
C ASP A 41 0.59 1.63 -18.11
N LYS A 42 0.35 2.14 -16.90
CA LYS A 42 1.04 3.30 -16.33
C LYS A 42 1.24 3.10 -14.82
N TRP A 43 2.39 3.55 -14.32
CA TRP A 43 2.71 3.62 -12.91
C TRP A 43 3.00 5.07 -12.53
N ILE A 44 2.18 5.63 -11.64
CA ILE A 44 2.31 7.01 -11.16
C ILE A 44 2.92 6.97 -9.76
N VAL A 45 4.08 7.57 -9.60
CA VAL A 45 4.78 7.63 -8.32
C VAL A 45 4.82 9.07 -7.83
N VAL A 46 4.24 9.32 -6.65
CA VAL A 46 4.31 10.59 -5.95
C VAL A 46 5.27 10.45 -4.78
N GLU A 47 6.46 11.02 -4.91
CA GLU A 47 7.54 10.88 -3.94
C GLU A 47 7.51 12.02 -2.92
N GLY A 48 7.92 11.72 -1.70
CA GLY A 48 8.19 12.69 -0.64
C GLY A 48 7.33 12.55 0.61
N ALA A 49 7.74 13.29 1.65
CA ALA A 49 7.07 13.33 2.94
C ALA A 49 5.84 14.25 2.90
N SER A 50 4.83 13.92 3.68
CA SER A 50 3.65 14.77 3.90
C SER A 50 3.58 15.27 5.35
N GLN A 51 2.94 16.42 5.56
CA GLN A 51 2.61 16.89 6.90
C GLN A 51 1.57 15.93 7.54
N PRO A 52 1.58 15.77 8.86
CA PRO A 52 0.61 14.98 9.60
C PRO A 52 -0.73 15.71 9.71
N ASN A 53 -1.39 15.89 8.56
CA ASN A 53 -2.68 16.57 8.42
C ASN A 53 -3.71 15.64 7.77
N GLY A 54 -5.00 16.03 7.83
CA GLY A 54 -6.08 15.26 7.23
C GLY A 54 -6.21 13.88 7.84
N SER A 55 -6.31 12.85 7.00
CA SER A 55 -6.50 11.47 7.45
C SER A 55 -5.31 10.88 8.24
N THR A 56 -4.14 11.53 8.18
CA THR A 56 -2.93 11.13 8.90
C THR A 56 -2.57 12.07 10.06
N ALA A 57 -3.49 12.90 10.54
CA ALA A 57 -3.26 13.83 11.66
C ALA A 57 -2.92 13.11 12.99
N TRP A 58 -3.15 11.82 13.09
CA TRP A 58 -2.77 10.98 14.22
C TRP A 58 -1.27 10.62 14.23
N CYS A 59 -0.55 10.81 13.12
CA CYS A 59 0.90 10.62 13.05
C CYS A 59 1.64 11.78 13.72
N LYS A 60 2.91 11.53 14.06
CA LYS A 60 3.86 12.57 14.48
C LYS A 60 4.45 13.27 13.24
N LYS A 61 5.09 14.41 13.43
CA LYS A 61 5.89 15.03 12.37
C LYS A 61 7.02 14.08 11.95
N PHE A 62 7.33 14.04 10.65
CA PHE A 62 8.48 13.26 10.14
C PHE A 62 9.78 13.72 10.80
N PRO A 63 10.60 12.80 11.33
CA PRO A 63 11.90 13.13 11.88
C PRO A 63 12.83 13.68 10.80
N ASP A 64 13.60 14.72 11.13
CA ASP A 64 14.46 15.43 10.17
C ASP A 64 15.55 14.53 9.55
N GLU A 65 15.95 13.45 10.25
CA GLU A 65 16.91 12.47 9.74
C GLU A 65 16.33 11.54 8.64
N TYR A 66 15.03 11.59 8.35
CA TYR A 66 14.39 10.75 7.33
C TYR A 66 14.05 11.47 6.03
N HIS A 67 14.42 12.74 5.90
CA HIS A 67 14.17 13.49 4.68
C HIS A 67 15.15 14.64 4.50
N LYS A 68 15.32 15.08 3.26
CA LYS A 68 15.97 16.35 2.93
C LYS A 68 14.94 17.24 2.24
N ASN A 69 14.51 18.28 2.94
CA ASN A 69 13.45 19.19 2.43
C ASN A 69 12.22 18.42 1.91
N GLY A 70 11.73 17.47 2.69
CA GLY A 70 10.57 16.64 2.30
C GLY A 70 10.88 15.48 1.34
N GLY A 71 12.02 15.46 0.69
CA GLY A 71 12.38 14.39 -0.24
C GLY A 71 13.12 13.23 0.39
N SER A 72 13.10 12.07 -0.26
CA SER A 72 13.84 10.87 0.13
C SER A 72 15.35 11.08 0.17
N ILE A 73 16.04 10.35 1.05
CA ILE A 73 17.48 10.44 1.28
C ILE A 73 18.23 9.12 1.13
N ASP A 74 17.53 8.04 0.80
CA ASP A 74 18.07 6.68 0.72
C ASP A 74 18.40 6.23 -0.72
N GLY A 75 18.39 7.17 -1.69
CA GLY A 75 18.57 6.90 -3.11
C GLY A 75 17.26 6.64 -3.89
N THR A 76 16.11 6.66 -3.22
CA THR A 76 14.80 6.47 -3.87
C THR A 76 14.55 7.51 -4.97
N ARG A 77 14.86 8.78 -4.69
CA ARG A 77 14.64 9.90 -5.60
C ARG A 77 15.45 9.76 -6.88
N GLU A 78 16.74 9.51 -6.73
CA GLU A 78 17.68 9.34 -7.83
C GLU A 78 17.29 8.13 -8.68
N PHE A 79 16.98 7.00 -8.03
CA PHE A 79 16.54 5.80 -8.70
C PHE A 79 15.26 6.02 -9.54
N LEU A 80 14.23 6.65 -8.96
CA LEU A 80 12.97 6.91 -9.68
C LEU A 80 13.15 7.93 -10.80
N GLN A 81 14.01 8.92 -10.62
CA GLN A 81 14.35 9.89 -11.65
C GLN A 81 15.04 9.22 -12.84
N GLU A 82 16.05 8.40 -12.61
CA GLU A 82 16.72 7.63 -13.66
C GLU A 82 15.77 6.65 -14.34
N LEU A 83 14.98 5.91 -13.56
CA LEU A 83 14.02 4.95 -14.10
C LEU A 83 12.97 5.65 -14.99
N SER A 84 12.52 6.84 -14.65
CA SER A 84 11.54 7.58 -15.45
C SER A 84 12.07 8.07 -16.81
N LEU A 85 13.37 8.12 -16.98
CA LEU A 85 14.00 8.42 -18.28
C LEU A 85 14.09 7.18 -19.20
N LEU A 86 13.99 5.98 -18.62
CA LEU A 86 14.14 4.71 -19.31
C LEU A 86 12.81 4.00 -19.56
N GLU A 87 11.78 4.30 -18.76
CA GLU A 87 10.51 3.58 -18.73
C GLU A 87 9.33 4.53 -18.99
N ASP A 88 8.84 4.55 -20.20
CA ASP A 88 7.69 5.39 -20.62
C ASP A 88 6.41 5.13 -19.81
N LYS A 89 6.32 3.99 -19.15
CA LYS A 89 5.19 3.66 -18.27
C LYS A 89 5.23 4.41 -16.95
N LEU A 90 6.40 4.85 -16.48
CA LEU A 90 6.56 5.54 -15.20
C LEU A 90 6.32 7.03 -15.33
N VAL A 91 5.38 7.54 -14.56
CA VAL A 91 5.16 8.97 -14.33
C VAL A 91 5.67 9.30 -12.93
N TYR A 92 6.84 9.93 -12.85
CA TYR A 92 7.47 10.28 -11.59
C TYR A 92 7.20 11.73 -11.21
N ILE A 93 6.73 11.95 -9.98
CA ILE A 93 6.37 13.25 -9.42
C ILE A 93 7.18 13.46 -8.14
N PRO A 94 8.34 14.13 -8.21
CA PRO A 94 9.12 14.45 -7.02
C PRO A 94 8.44 15.51 -6.17
N SER A 95 8.68 15.48 -4.87
CA SER A 95 8.27 16.56 -3.98
C SER A 95 9.17 17.81 -4.15
N ASP A 96 8.56 18.97 -4.03
CA ASP A 96 9.23 20.24 -3.83
C ASP A 96 8.90 20.74 -2.40
N GLY A 97 9.51 20.12 -1.41
CA GLY A 97 9.17 20.29 0.00
C GLY A 97 8.19 19.23 0.51
N PHE A 98 7.52 19.55 1.63
CA PHE A 98 6.49 18.67 2.19
C PHE A 98 5.18 18.80 1.44
N TRP A 99 4.55 17.66 1.14
CA TRP A 99 3.14 17.63 0.78
C TRP A 99 2.29 18.10 1.96
N GLN A 100 1.21 18.82 1.67
CA GLN A 100 0.34 19.41 2.70
C GLN A 100 -0.35 18.33 3.58
N SER A 101 -0.64 17.17 2.99
CA SER A 101 -1.11 15.95 3.66
C SER A 101 -0.95 14.76 2.71
N LYS A 102 -1.10 13.55 3.22
CA LYS A 102 -1.22 12.35 2.36
C LYS A 102 -2.45 12.41 1.46
N ASP A 103 -3.54 13.03 1.92
CA ASP A 103 -4.76 13.20 1.10
C ASP A 103 -4.50 14.08 -0.14
N VAL A 104 -3.68 15.11 -0.01
CA VAL A 104 -3.22 15.94 -1.15
C VAL A 104 -2.28 15.14 -2.06
N GLN A 105 -1.37 14.37 -1.47
CA GLN A 105 -0.38 13.58 -2.20
C GLN A 105 -1.06 12.51 -3.08
N VAL A 106 -2.03 11.76 -2.55
CA VAL A 106 -2.78 10.77 -3.35
C VAL A 106 -3.59 11.44 -4.46
N ASN A 107 -4.23 12.57 -4.20
CA ASN A 107 -4.97 13.30 -5.22
C ASN A 107 -4.07 13.90 -6.30
N ARG A 108 -2.79 14.17 -6.01
CA ARG A 108 -1.81 14.55 -7.02
C ARG A 108 -1.57 13.42 -8.04
N ALA A 109 -1.56 12.14 -7.58
CA ALA A 109 -1.54 11.02 -8.51
C ALA A 109 -2.80 10.97 -9.38
N ILE A 110 -3.98 11.21 -8.80
CA ILE A 110 -5.25 11.21 -9.54
C ILE A 110 -5.30 12.29 -10.62
N GLU A 111 -4.68 13.45 -10.39
CA GLU A 111 -4.57 14.48 -11.44
C GLU A 111 -3.80 13.99 -12.67
N GLU A 112 -2.80 13.12 -12.49
CA GLU A 112 -2.11 12.51 -13.62
C GLU A 112 -2.94 11.39 -14.28
N VAL A 113 -3.67 10.58 -13.50
CA VAL A 113 -4.61 9.59 -14.06
C VAL A 113 -5.60 10.26 -15.01
N LYS A 114 -6.19 11.38 -14.61
CA LYS A 114 -7.15 12.17 -15.41
C LYS A 114 -6.60 12.67 -16.75
N LYS A 115 -5.30 12.86 -16.87
CA LYS A 115 -4.65 13.23 -18.15
C LYS A 115 -4.52 12.05 -19.10
N ILE A 116 -4.57 10.81 -18.56
CA ILE A 116 -4.34 9.57 -19.31
C ILE A 116 -5.65 8.96 -19.77
N THR A 117 -6.66 8.90 -18.89
CA THR A 117 -7.95 8.24 -19.17
C THR A 117 -9.06 8.74 -18.27
N ASP A 118 -10.32 8.60 -18.74
CA ASP A 118 -11.51 8.89 -17.95
C ASP A 118 -11.95 7.70 -17.08
N LYS A 119 -11.45 6.50 -17.35
CA LYS A 119 -11.78 5.28 -16.59
C LYS A 119 -10.70 4.21 -16.70
N CYS A 120 -10.46 3.51 -15.59
CA CYS A 120 -9.47 2.44 -15.54
C CYS A 120 -9.70 1.52 -14.32
N PHE A 121 -8.98 0.40 -14.27
CA PHE A 121 -8.66 -0.26 -13.02
C PHE A 121 -7.55 0.52 -12.34
N LEU A 122 -7.90 1.26 -11.30
CA LEU A 122 -6.95 2.03 -10.50
C LEU A 122 -6.49 1.20 -9.31
N TRP A 123 -5.19 0.97 -9.24
CA TRP A 123 -4.55 0.25 -8.15
C TRP A 123 -3.72 1.20 -7.29
N GLU A 124 -3.85 1.11 -5.98
CA GLU A 124 -2.89 1.66 -5.03
C GLU A 124 -1.92 0.55 -4.62
N PHE A 125 -0.64 0.76 -4.85
CA PHE A 125 0.41 -0.13 -4.37
C PHE A 125 1.30 0.62 -3.40
N ASP A 126 1.21 0.25 -2.12
CA ASP A 126 2.31 0.52 -1.21
C ASP A 126 3.49 -0.34 -1.64
N ILE A 127 4.70 0.23 -1.70
CA ILE A 127 5.86 -0.48 -2.26
C ILE A 127 6.33 -1.67 -1.40
N ASP A 128 5.84 -1.77 -0.18
CA ASP A 128 6.02 -2.91 0.72
C ASP A 128 4.97 -4.02 0.52
N GLU A 129 4.15 -3.93 -0.55
CA GLU A 129 3.15 -4.94 -0.92
C GLU A 129 3.57 -5.72 -2.16
N GLN A 130 3.58 -7.04 -2.06
CA GLN A 130 3.85 -7.92 -3.21
C GLN A 130 2.59 -8.63 -3.67
N TRP A 131 2.30 -8.46 -4.93
CA TRP A 131 1.20 -9.09 -5.66
C TRP A 131 1.71 -10.14 -6.64
N THR A 132 0.81 -10.92 -7.22
CA THR A 132 1.09 -11.74 -8.41
C THR A 132 0.22 -11.29 -9.57
N THR A 133 0.67 -11.55 -10.79
CA THR A 133 -0.08 -11.22 -12.02
C THR A 133 -1.47 -11.87 -12.01
N GLU A 134 -1.55 -13.12 -11.54
CA GLU A 134 -2.79 -13.89 -11.46
C GLU A 134 -3.74 -13.28 -10.42
N ALA A 135 -3.21 -12.87 -9.25
CA ALA A 135 -4.00 -12.23 -8.20
C ALA A 135 -4.62 -10.93 -8.68
N MET A 136 -3.86 -10.09 -9.41
CA MET A 136 -4.37 -8.84 -9.99
C MET A 136 -5.46 -9.11 -11.03
N ALA A 137 -5.22 -10.04 -11.96
CA ALA A 137 -6.20 -10.38 -12.99
C ALA A 137 -7.48 -10.98 -12.40
N GLN A 138 -7.37 -11.83 -11.38
CA GLN A 138 -8.50 -12.38 -10.66
C GLN A 138 -9.30 -11.31 -9.93
N ALA A 139 -8.61 -10.36 -9.27
CA ALA A 139 -9.25 -9.25 -8.56
C ALA A 139 -10.07 -8.34 -9.50
N GLU A 140 -9.50 -7.97 -10.64
CA GLU A 140 -10.19 -7.15 -11.65
C GLU A 140 -11.41 -7.87 -12.23
N LYS A 141 -11.27 -9.17 -12.49
CA LYS A 141 -12.39 -10.01 -12.95
C LYS A 141 -13.50 -10.05 -11.90
N GLU A 142 -13.17 -10.36 -10.64
CA GLU A 142 -14.13 -10.44 -9.53
C GLU A 142 -14.82 -9.09 -9.27
N LEU A 143 -14.05 -7.98 -9.29
CA LEU A 143 -14.59 -6.62 -9.16
C LEU A 143 -15.64 -6.33 -10.24
N SER A 144 -15.33 -6.66 -11.49
CA SER A 144 -16.20 -6.43 -12.65
C SER A 144 -17.46 -7.32 -12.61
N GLU A 145 -17.30 -8.62 -12.36
CA GLU A 145 -18.42 -9.58 -12.33
C GLU A 145 -19.43 -9.27 -11.23
N ARG A 146 -18.94 -8.76 -10.09
CA ARG A 146 -19.79 -8.36 -8.94
C ARG A 146 -20.26 -6.90 -9.03
N ASN A 147 -19.91 -6.17 -10.10
CA ASN A 147 -20.25 -4.75 -10.29
C ASN A 147 -19.85 -3.88 -9.08
N LEU A 148 -18.68 -4.13 -8.53
CA LEU A 148 -18.16 -3.39 -7.38
C LEU A 148 -17.40 -2.13 -7.83
N LYS A 149 -17.36 -1.12 -6.97
CA LYS A 149 -16.59 0.10 -7.15
C LYS A 149 -15.22 0.00 -6.47
N THR A 150 -15.16 -0.68 -5.31
CA THR A 150 -13.93 -0.84 -4.52
C THR A 150 -13.70 -2.30 -4.16
N GLY A 151 -12.50 -2.79 -4.46
CA GLY A 151 -11.96 -4.06 -4.00
C GLY A 151 -11.13 -3.89 -2.73
N LYS A 152 -11.48 -4.65 -1.70
CA LYS A 152 -10.74 -4.76 -0.45
C LYS A 152 -9.98 -6.09 -0.43
N PHE A 153 -8.83 -6.12 0.21
CA PHE A 153 -7.97 -7.30 0.21
C PHE A 153 -7.45 -7.63 1.60
N ARG A 154 -7.34 -8.91 1.88
CA ARG A 154 -6.60 -9.42 3.03
C ARG A 154 -5.12 -9.52 2.70
N ALA A 155 -4.27 -9.38 3.71
CA ALA A 155 -2.84 -9.44 3.54
C ALA A 155 -2.20 -10.53 4.39
N ASP A 156 -1.08 -11.06 3.90
CA ASP A 156 -0.14 -11.87 4.67
C ASP A 156 0.94 -10.92 5.21
N CYS A 157 0.77 -10.47 6.45
CA CYS A 157 1.62 -9.43 7.07
C CYS A 157 2.90 -10.04 7.66
N TYR A 158 4.05 -9.68 7.09
CA TYR A 158 5.35 -10.15 7.55
C TYR A 158 5.92 -9.23 8.65
N VAL A 159 6.40 -9.85 9.74
CA VAL A 159 6.94 -9.17 10.94
C VAL A 159 8.44 -9.41 11.08
N GLY A 160 9.09 -9.84 10.05
CA GLY A 160 10.48 -10.25 9.96
C GLY A 160 10.64 -11.33 8.92
N LYS A 161 11.86 -11.83 8.76
CA LYS A 161 12.19 -12.77 7.69
C LYS A 161 11.36 -14.06 7.74
N ASN A 162 11.15 -14.61 8.93
CA ASN A 162 10.45 -15.87 9.15
C ASN A 162 9.20 -15.71 10.02
N LEU A 163 8.71 -14.50 10.21
CA LEU A 163 7.58 -14.23 11.10
C LEU A 163 6.42 -13.61 10.34
N MET A 164 5.23 -14.10 10.60
CA MET A 164 4.01 -13.60 9.98
C MET A 164 2.92 -13.37 11.04
N ALA A 165 2.27 -12.22 10.98
CA ALA A 165 1.08 -11.95 11.77
C ALA A 165 -0.13 -12.69 11.19
N VAL A 166 -0.95 -13.27 12.07
CA VAL A 166 -2.17 -14.04 11.73
C VAL A 166 -3.35 -13.58 12.55
N GLY A 167 -4.54 -14.02 12.15
CA GLY A 167 -5.80 -13.60 12.78
C GLY A 167 -6.23 -12.22 12.28
N GLU A 168 -6.86 -11.45 13.16
CA GLU A 168 -7.44 -10.14 12.79
C GLU A 168 -6.43 -9.15 12.20
N TRP A 169 -5.14 -9.28 12.49
CA TRP A 169 -4.11 -8.39 11.97
C TRP A 169 -4.00 -8.44 10.45
N GLY A 170 -3.99 -9.64 9.86
CA GLY A 170 -3.94 -9.82 8.40
C GLY A 170 -5.28 -9.54 7.70
N GLU A 171 -6.37 -9.47 8.47
CA GLU A 171 -7.71 -9.22 7.94
C GLU A 171 -8.04 -7.73 7.86
N SER A 172 -7.26 -6.85 8.50
CA SER A 172 -7.52 -5.42 8.72
C SER A 172 -8.78 -5.14 9.57
N TYR A 173 -8.80 -4.02 10.28
CA TYR A 173 -9.92 -3.62 11.14
C TYR A 173 -11.23 -3.38 10.39
N THR A 174 -11.15 -2.96 9.14
CA THR A 174 -12.30 -2.63 8.28
C THR A 174 -12.70 -3.77 7.34
N GLY A 175 -12.18 -5.00 7.56
CA GLY A 175 -12.44 -6.15 6.71
C GLY A 175 -11.58 -6.22 5.44
N GLY A 176 -10.50 -5.42 5.32
CA GLY A 176 -9.54 -5.47 4.22
C GLY A 176 -8.91 -4.13 3.90
N TYR A 177 -7.85 -4.17 3.12
CA TYR A 177 -7.15 -3.00 2.57
C TYR A 177 -7.81 -2.60 1.25
N ASN A 178 -8.27 -1.36 1.11
CA ASN A 178 -8.76 -0.83 -0.17
C ASN A 178 -7.56 -0.65 -1.10
N ARG A 179 -7.51 -1.37 -2.23
CA ARG A 179 -6.36 -1.34 -3.15
C ARG A 179 -6.73 -1.30 -4.63
N LEU A 180 -7.99 -1.56 -4.98
CA LEU A 180 -8.45 -1.60 -6.36
C LEU A 180 -9.77 -0.85 -6.50
N TRP A 181 -9.87 0.00 -7.51
CA TRP A 181 -11.11 0.71 -7.86
C TRP A 181 -11.44 0.54 -9.34
N ASN A 182 -12.73 0.37 -9.62
CA ASN A 182 -13.28 0.63 -10.95
C ASN A 182 -13.48 2.15 -11.05
N TRP A 183 -12.40 2.86 -11.37
CA TRP A 183 -12.31 4.31 -11.30
C TRP A 183 -12.89 4.98 -12.55
N GLU A 184 -13.66 6.06 -12.37
CA GLU A 184 -14.36 6.82 -13.40
C GLU A 184 -14.28 8.35 -13.17
N GLY A 185 -13.13 8.83 -12.69
CA GLY A 185 -12.86 10.26 -12.53
C GLY A 185 -12.96 10.80 -11.11
N GLU A 186 -13.27 9.97 -10.12
CA GLU A 186 -13.41 10.39 -8.73
C GLU A 186 -12.07 10.84 -8.12
N ARG A 187 -12.15 11.67 -7.09
CA ARG A 187 -11.03 12.01 -6.21
C ARG A 187 -11.06 11.11 -4.97
N PHE A 188 -9.96 11.07 -4.24
CA PHE A 188 -9.95 10.50 -2.91
C PHE A 188 -10.46 11.54 -1.89
N ALA A 189 -11.47 11.16 -1.10
CA ALA A 189 -11.92 11.93 0.05
C ALA A 189 -10.87 11.92 1.18
N ARG A 190 -10.15 10.81 1.29
CA ARG A 190 -9.06 10.60 2.24
C ARG A 190 -8.17 9.44 1.81
N HIS A 191 -6.95 9.40 2.34
CA HIS A 191 -5.98 8.32 2.08
C HIS A 191 -5.99 7.24 3.18
N GLU A 192 -6.30 7.56 4.44
CA GLU A 192 -6.21 6.59 5.54
C GLU A 192 -7.56 6.38 6.24
N PRO A 193 -8.28 5.27 5.96
CA PRO A 193 -8.08 4.37 4.82
C PRO A 193 -8.43 5.02 3.48
N PRO A 194 -7.89 4.55 2.33
CA PRO A 194 -8.16 5.12 1.03
C PRO A 194 -9.64 4.98 0.64
N LEU A 195 -10.31 6.12 0.44
CA LEU A 195 -11.74 6.17 0.07
C LEU A 195 -11.96 7.21 -1.03
N LEU A 196 -12.65 6.82 -2.09
CA LEU A 196 -13.09 7.75 -3.14
C LEU A 196 -14.28 8.60 -2.66
N GLU A 197 -14.36 9.84 -3.16
CA GLU A 197 -15.49 10.73 -2.91
C GLU A 197 -16.81 10.14 -3.45
N GLY A 198 -17.89 10.24 -2.67
CA GLY A 198 -19.23 9.83 -3.09
C GLY A 198 -19.43 8.32 -3.24
N ILE A 199 -18.46 7.48 -2.91
CA ILE A 199 -18.62 6.03 -2.99
C ILE A 199 -19.19 5.47 -1.69
N LEU A 200 -20.32 4.78 -1.82
CA LEU A 200 -20.99 4.11 -0.72
C LEU A 200 -20.30 2.75 -0.43
N ASP A 201 -20.25 2.36 0.84
CA ASP A 201 -19.58 1.12 1.28
C ASP A 201 -20.26 -0.15 0.74
N GLU A 202 -21.56 -0.09 0.42
CA GLU A 202 -22.31 -1.19 -0.20
C GLU A 202 -21.80 -1.63 -1.57
N ARG A 203 -21.03 -0.77 -2.26
CA ARG A 203 -20.32 -1.10 -3.51
C ARG A 203 -18.89 -1.53 -3.29
N SER A 204 -18.52 -1.86 -2.07
CA SER A 204 -17.20 -2.33 -1.68
C SER A 204 -17.28 -3.76 -1.15
N ALA A 205 -16.31 -4.60 -1.46
CA ALA A 205 -16.24 -5.94 -0.90
C ALA A 205 -14.81 -6.45 -0.78
N VAL A 206 -14.60 -7.40 0.15
CA VAL A 206 -13.36 -8.16 0.22
C VAL A 206 -13.34 -9.14 -0.95
N LEU A 207 -12.30 -9.07 -1.75
CA LEU A 207 -12.03 -9.95 -2.88
C LEU A 207 -11.21 -11.17 -2.44
N THR A 208 -11.27 -12.22 -3.25
CA THR A 208 -10.61 -13.50 -2.96
C THR A 208 -9.07 -13.41 -2.90
N PRO A 209 -8.39 -12.68 -3.82
CA PRO A 209 -6.94 -12.61 -3.79
C PRO A 209 -6.38 -11.98 -2.51
N ARG A 210 -5.18 -12.40 -2.15
CA ARG A 210 -4.39 -11.85 -1.05
C ARG A 210 -3.06 -11.34 -1.58
N PHE A 211 -2.42 -10.44 -0.84
CA PHE A 211 -1.07 -9.97 -1.12
C PHE A 211 -0.16 -10.17 0.09
N LYS A 212 1.16 -10.16 -0.16
CA LYS A 212 2.15 -10.15 0.92
C LYS A 212 2.45 -8.72 1.31
N HIS A 213 2.37 -8.41 2.60
CA HIS A 213 2.62 -7.09 3.15
C HIS A 213 3.86 -7.13 4.03
N TYR A 214 4.93 -6.47 3.60
CA TYR A 214 6.23 -6.43 4.27
C TYR A 214 6.36 -5.24 5.22
N ASN A 215 5.26 -4.79 5.80
CA ASN A 215 5.15 -3.57 6.61
C ASN A 215 6.02 -3.54 7.88
N TYR A 216 6.41 -4.72 8.40
CA TYR A 216 7.32 -4.88 9.54
C TYR A 216 8.47 -5.84 9.23
N TYR A 217 8.81 -5.99 7.96
CA TYR A 217 9.82 -6.96 7.52
C TYR A 217 11.24 -6.44 7.71
N PHE A 218 11.52 -5.19 7.32
CA PHE A 218 12.84 -4.58 7.44
C PHE A 218 12.94 -3.75 8.73
N GLU A 219 14.05 -3.93 9.45
CA GLU A 219 14.31 -3.22 10.71
C GLU A 219 14.17 -1.70 10.58
N LYS A 220 14.65 -1.13 9.45
CA LYS A 220 14.62 0.31 9.23
C LYS A 220 13.20 0.87 9.14
N ASP A 221 12.24 0.11 8.57
CA ASP A 221 10.85 0.53 8.49
C ASP A 221 10.18 0.50 9.85
N VAL A 222 10.53 -0.52 10.65
CA VAL A 222 10.01 -0.63 12.02
C VAL A 222 10.56 0.49 12.90
N LYS A 223 11.85 0.83 12.75
CA LYS A 223 12.46 1.98 13.43
C LYS A 223 11.77 3.29 13.02
N PHE A 224 11.48 3.46 11.73
CA PHE A 224 10.76 4.63 11.24
C PHE A 224 9.34 4.73 11.82
N LYS A 225 8.60 3.62 11.85
CA LYS A 225 7.24 3.57 12.43
C LYS A 225 7.22 3.88 13.93
N ASP A 226 8.24 3.47 14.69
CA ASP A 226 8.42 3.80 16.10
C ASP A 226 8.49 5.32 16.34
N LEU A 227 9.12 6.03 15.42
CA LEU A 227 9.29 7.48 15.49
C LEU A 227 8.08 8.26 14.96
N TRP A 228 7.44 7.75 13.91
CA TRP A 228 6.40 8.48 13.20
C TRP A 228 4.97 8.16 13.64
N TYR A 229 4.66 6.91 13.98
CA TYR A 229 3.32 6.51 14.39
C TYR A 229 3.08 6.82 15.87
N SER A 230 1.98 7.53 16.17
CA SER A 230 1.51 7.64 17.54
C SER A 230 0.96 6.28 18.01
N GLY A 231 1.29 5.88 19.24
CA GLY A 231 0.87 4.58 19.80
C GLY A 231 1.74 3.37 19.38
N HIS A 232 2.84 3.60 18.68
CA HIS A 232 3.81 2.56 18.29
C HIS A 232 5.12 2.65 19.09
N GLU A 233 5.12 3.35 20.21
CA GLU A 233 6.31 3.54 21.05
C GLU A 233 6.92 2.19 21.46
N GLN A 234 8.23 2.04 21.29
CA GLN A 234 9.01 0.84 21.56
C GLN A 234 8.77 -0.34 20.60
N ILE A 235 8.05 -0.16 19.49
CA ILE A 235 7.81 -1.26 18.54
C ILE A 235 9.14 -1.79 17.97
N HIS A 236 10.12 -0.92 17.70
CA HIS A 236 11.43 -1.33 17.22
C HIS A 236 12.18 -2.22 18.21
N HIS A 237 12.18 -1.85 19.50
CA HIS A 237 12.81 -2.67 20.55
C HIS A 237 12.13 -4.05 20.64
N ARG A 238 10.80 -4.10 20.68
CA ARG A 238 10.02 -5.36 20.73
C ARG A 238 10.24 -6.22 19.51
N TRP A 239 10.26 -5.61 18.32
CA TRP A 239 10.54 -6.29 17.07
C TRP A 239 11.89 -7.00 17.10
N LYS A 240 12.94 -6.34 17.63
CA LYS A 240 14.26 -6.98 17.81
C LYS A 240 14.20 -8.19 18.73
N LEU A 241 13.52 -8.06 19.87
CA LEU A 241 13.38 -9.18 20.80
C LEU A 241 12.66 -10.37 20.16
N ILE A 242 11.55 -10.13 19.48
CA ILE A 242 10.74 -11.17 18.84
C ILE A 242 11.53 -11.88 17.74
N ASN A 243 12.28 -11.14 16.90
CA ASN A 243 13.05 -11.72 15.81
C ASN A 243 14.30 -12.51 16.30
N GLN A 244 14.63 -12.45 17.58
CA GLN A 244 15.68 -13.27 18.22
C GLN A 244 15.13 -14.52 18.90
N LEU A 245 13.81 -14.67 19.03
CA LEU A 245 13.21 -15.83 19.67
C LEU A 245 13.41 -17.09 18.79
N PRO A 246 13.69 -18.24 19.40
CA PRO A 246 13.75 -19.49 18.66
C PRO A 246 12.35 -19.94 18.19
N LYS A 247 12.30 -20.73 17.11
CA LYS A 247 11.06 -21.19 16.47
C LYS A 247 10.06 -21.84 17.44
N GLU A 248 10.56 -22.55 18.43
CA GLU A 248 9.77 -23.31 19.40
C GLU A 248 8.94 -22.40 20.34
N GLN A 249 9.24 -21.12 20.39
CA GLN A 249 8.47 -20.15 21.19
C GLN A 249 7.25 -19.60 20.45
N PHE A 250 7.09 -19.91 19.20
CA PHE A 250 5.91 -19.49 18.43
C PHE A 250 4.81 -20.58 18.44
N PRO A 251 3.50 -20.19 18.40
CA PRO A 251 3.00 -18.82 18.23
C PRO A 251 3.06 -17.96 19.48
N ILE A 252 3.23 -16.65 19.32
CA ILE A 252 3.11 -15.66 20.40
C ILE A 252 1.96 -14.68 20.07
N HIS A 253 1.43 -14.01 21.09
CA HIS A 253 0.38 -13.02 20.90
C HIS A 253 0.93 -11.73 20.28
N ILE A 254 0.16 -11.07 19.41
CA ILE A 254 0.56 -9.84 18.69
C ILE A 254 0.91 -8.68 19.65
N SER A 255 0.36 -8.65 20.87
CA SER A 255 0.69 -7.65 21.90
C SER A 255 2.16 -7.67 22.33
N SER A 256 2.89 -8.75 22.03
CA SER A 256 4.34 -8.81 22.20
C SER A 256 5.06 -7.83 21.26
N LEU A 257 4.46 -7.47 20.13
CA LEU A 257 4.98 -6.50 19.17
C LEU A 257 4.31 -5.13 19.32
N ILE A 258 2.98 -5.09 19.27
CA ILE A 258 2.20 -3.86 19.22
C ILE A 258 1.25 -3.83 20.41
N THR A 259 1.25 -2.71 21.14
CA THR A 259 0.41 -2.50 22.34
C THR A 259 -0.63 -1.40 22.10
N GLY A 260 -1.50 -1.22 23.07
CA GLY A 260 -2.55 -0.21 23.02
C GLY A 260 -3.69 -0.58 22.09
N GLY A 261 -4.41 0.40 21.56
CA GLY A 261 -5.58 0.21 20.69
C GLY A 261 -5.30 -0.45 19.35
N TRP A 262 -4.04 -0.63 18.99
CA TRP A 262 -3.60 -1.34 17.79
C TRP A 262 -3.47 -2.86 18.00
N GLY A 263 -3.31 -3.32 19.24
CA GLY A 263 -3.25 -4.74 19.57
C GLY A 263 -4.61 -5.40 19.36
N ARG A 264 -4.69 -6.35 18.44
CA ARG A 264 -5.90 -7.12 18.17
C ARG A 264 -5.99 -8.32 19.10
N THR A 265 -7.13 -8.50 19.76
CA THR A 265 -7.32 -9.56 20.76
C THR A 265 -7.16 -10.97 20.21
N ASN A 266 -7.47 -11.17 18.91
CA ASN A 266 -7.44 -12.47 18.24
C ASN A 266 -6.29 -12.55 17.21
N SER A 267 -5.17 -11.89 17.49
CA SER A 267 -4.03 -11.89 16.56
C SER A 267 -2.79 -12.51 17.20
N GLY A 268 -2.06 -13.26 16.42
CA GLY A 268 -0.80 -13.89 16.82
C GLY A 268 0.32 -13.62 15.82
N ILE A 269 1.54 -14.00 16.22
CA ILE A 269 2.70 -14.07 15.33
C ILE A 269 3.12 -15.53 15.28
N ILE A 270 3.23 -16.07 14.09
CA ILE A 270 3.69 -17.45 13.83
C ILE A 270 5.05 -17.45 13.16
N TRP A 271 5.77 -18.55 13.36
CA TRP A 271 6.94 -18.85 12.53
C TRP A 271 6.46 -19.38 11.17
N LYS A 272 7.05 -18.85 10.10
CA LYS A 272 6.80 -19.30 8.72
C LYS A 272 8.11 -19.78 8.13
N ASP A 273 8.15 -21.05 7.75
CA ASP A 273 9.30 -21.68 7.07
C ASP A 273 9.46 -21.17 5.65
#